data_082705b7d1e501995b697e64244efe71
#
_entry.id   082705b7d1e501995b697e64244efe71
#
_cell.length_a   1.000
_cell.length_b   1.000
_cell.length_c   1.000
_cell.angle_alpha   90.00
_cell.angle_beta   90.00
_cell.angle_gamma   90.00
#
_symmetry.space_group_name_H-M   'P 1'
#
loop_
_entity.id
_entity.type
_entity.pdbx_description
1 polymer ?
#
loop_
_entity_poly.entity_id
_entity_poly.type
_entity_poly.pdbx_seq_one_letter_code
_entity_poly.pdbx_strand_id
1 'polypeptide(L)'
;MDDKRKQILVDYISYLYTTGKNYDSIGKYIKYVTDFLENAEEINRRGYLKYKHKNADAMVRHSFMCAAVCDLLSYLKIGYGRREKAVKPLEKLEVISEKNKKLLHDFIIWLTDNNDYSSHTVDIYHTSLKQYFEYANELNMENCRRFIKSLEEAKLSPSTIRLRITAIEKFSKWMKKPIELKRPKMKRKLDISNVPTEDEYNRLLEYLKTKLNKDYYFFIKVLGTTGARLSEFQQFTWEDIATGEVVLKGKGNKYRRFFFQKQLQREVKDYIKETGKSGTLAVGRFGPLTQRGLSQHLKVWGKHCGIDSKKMHAHAFRHFFAKMFLKKTKDVIQLADLLGHGSVDTTRIYLQKSYDEQQRDFNKNVTW
;
A
#
# COMPACT_ATOMS: atom_id res chain seq x y z
N MET A 1 -37.16 7.02 7.73
CA MET A 1 -36.73 6.63 6.37
C MET A 1 -37.93 6.60 5.45
N ASP A 2 -37.92 7.29 4.30
CA ASP A 2 -38.98 7.28 3.29
C ASP A 2 -39.02 5.97 2.51
N ASP A 3 -40.09 5.72 1.74
CA ASP A 3 -40.28 4.44 1.05
C ASP A 3 -39.22 4.17 -0.03
N LYS A 4 -38.70 5.21 -0.67
CA LYS A 4 -37.61 5.09 -1.64
C LYS A 4 -36.32 4.61 -0.99
N ARG A 5 -35.99 5.12 0.19
CA ARG A 5 -34.80 4.70 0.95
C ARG A 5 -34.95 3.29 1.52
N LYS A 6 -36.16 2.90 1.92
CA LYS A 6 -36.48 1.54 2.33
C LYS A 6 -36.26 0.56 1.18
N GLN A 7 -36.73 0.91 -0.02
CA GLN A 7 -36.53 0.06 -1.21
C GLN A 7 -35.04 -0.09 -1.55
N ILE A 8 -34.28 1.00 -1.52
CA ILE A 8 -32.82 0.95 -1.71
C ILE A 8 -32.14 0.01 -0.71
N LEU A 9 -32.58 0.03 0.55
CA LEU A 9 -32.02 -0.84 1.58
C LEU A 9 -32.33 -2.32 1.29
N VAL A 10 -33.58 -2.64 0.92
CA VAL A 10 -34.01 -4.02 0.59
C VAL A 10 -33.22 -4.56 -0.60
N ASP A 11 -33.13 -3.78 -1.67
CA ASP A 11 -32.41 -4.18 -2.88
C ASP A 11 -30.90 -4.36 -2.61
N TYR A 12 -30.32 -3.48 -1.80
CA TYR A 12 -28.93 -3.57 -1.41
C TYR A 12 -28.64 -4.77 -0.48
N ILE A 13 -29.54 -5.10 0.44
CA ILE A 13 -29.45 -6.31 1.27
C ILE A 13 -29.41 -7.55 0.38
N SER A 14 -30.33 -7.65 -0.58
CA SER A 14 -30.38 -8.76 -1.55
C SER A 14 -29.07 -8.88 -2.33
N TYR A 15 -28.51 -7.75 -2.80
CA TYR A 15 -27.21 -7.68 -3.45
C TYR A 15 -26.07 -8.18 -2.53
N LEU A 16 -26.02 -7.79 -1.25
CA LEU A 16 -24.98 -8.22 -0.33
C LEU A 16 -24.89 -9.74 -0.20
N TYR A 17 -26.01 -10.45 -0.19
CA TYR A 17 -26.02 -11.90 -0.15
C TYR A 17 -25.46 -12.56 -1.42
N THR A 18 -25.38 -11.86 -2.54
CA THR A 18 -24.77 -12.35 -3.79
C THR A 18 -23.26 -12.09 -3.86
N THR A 19 -22.69 -11.29 -2.94
CA THR A 19 -21.28 -10.86 -2.99
C THR A 19 -20.27 -11.84 -2.42
N GLY A 20 -20.71 -12.97 -1.85
CA GLY A 20 -19.83 -13.92 -1.16
C GLY A 20 -19.25 -13.42 0.18
N LYS A 21 -19.72 -12.29 0.71
CA LYS A 21 -19.35 -11.82 2.05
C LYS A 21 -19.90 -12.75 3.12
N ASN A 22 -19.17 -12.93 4.22
CA ASN A 22 -19.66 -13.72 5.36
C ASN A 22 -20.82 -12.99 6.08
N TYR A 23 -21.68 -13.75 6.78
CA TYR A 23 -22.87 -13.22 7.46
C TYR A 23 -22.58 -12.11 8.47
N ASP A 24 -21.49 -12.21 9.24
CA ASP A 24 -21.08 -11.18 10.21
C ASP A 24 -20.75 -9.85 9.53
N SER A 25 -20.05 -9.92 8.40
CA SER A 25 -19.77 -8.74 7.56
C SER A 25 -21.04 -8.15 6.96
N ILE A 26 -21.96 -8.98 6.46
CA ILE A 26 -23.24 -8.52 5.91
C ILE A 26 -24.05 -7.80 6.99
N GLY A 27 -24.15 -8.35 8.21
CA GLY A 27 -24.84 -7.70 9.32
C GLY A 27 -24.27 -6.33 9.66
N LYS A 28 -22.94 -6.18 9.65
CA LYS A 28 -22.27 -4.88 9.87
C LYS A 28 -22.55 -3.88 8.73
N TYR A 29 -22.56 -4.36 7.48
CA TYR A 29 -22.86 -3.52 6.32
C TYR A 29 -24.32 -3.00 6.38
N ILE A 30 -25.29 -3.88 6.67
CA ILE A 30 -26.69 -3.51 6.83
C ILE A 30 -26.83 -2.43 7.91
N LYS A 31 -26.25 -2.63 9.08
CA LYS A 31 -26.31 -1.66 10.19
C LYS A 31 -25.84 -0.27 9.77
N TYR A 32 -24.66 -0.16 9.15
CA TYR A 32 -24.08 1.14 8.81
C TYR A 32 -24.74 1.79 7.60
N VAL A 33 -25.26 0.99 6.66
CA VAL A 33 -26.03 1.49 5.54
C VAL A 33 -27.39 2.02 5.99
N THR A 34 -28.06 1.32 6.90
CA THR A 34 -29.31 1.79 7.49
C THR A 34 -29.12 3.13 8.19
N ASP A 35 -28.10 3.24 9.04
CA ASP A 35 -27.78 4.50 9.72
C ASP A 35 -27.47 5.65 8.74
N PHE A 36 -26.75 5.37 7.65
CA PHE A 36 -26.50 6.35 6.60
C PHE A 36 -27.80 6.78 5.88
N LEU A 37 -28.63 5.81 5.48
CA LEU A 37 -29.89 6.09 4.78
C LEU A 37 -30.90 6.85 5.65
N GLU A 38 -30.85 6.69 6.96
CA GLU A 38 -31.71 7.44 7.91
C GLU A 38 -31.22 8.86 8.14
N ASN A 39 -29.90 9.06 8.27
CA ASN A 39 -29.32 10.30 8.75
C ASN A 39 -28.68 11.19 7.67
N ALA A 40 -28.49 10.71 6.45
CA ALA A 40 -27.95 11.51 5.36
C ALA A 40 -29.03 12.40 4.73
N GLU A 41 -28.71 13.67 4.49
CA GLU A 41 -29.62 14.60 3.79
C GLU A 41 -29.92 14.11 2.37
N GLU A 42 -28.90 13.63 1.66
CA GLU A 42 -28.99 13.17 0.28
C GLU A 42 -28.22 11.85 0.10
N ILE A 43 -28.73 10.97 -0.77
CA ILE A 43 -28.04 9.73 -1.13
C ILE A 43 -27.15 9.99 -2.35
N ASN A 44 -26.10 10.79 -2.14
CA ASN A 44 -25.10 11.10 -3.15
C ASN A 44 -23.73 11.38 -2.47
N ARG A 45 -22.73 11.73 -3.29
CA ARG A 45 -21.38 12.04 -2.78
C ARG A 45 -21.36 13.19 -1.78
N ARG A 46 -22.18 14.23 -1.99
CA ARG A 46 -22.25 15.40 -1.11
C ARG A 46 -22.86 15.02 0.25
N GLY A 47 -23.98 14.30 0.23
CA GLY A 47 -24.61 13.80 1.45
C GLY A 47 -23.70 12.87 2.24
N TYR A 48 -22.95 11.99 1.58
CA TYR A 48 -21.96 11.16 2.25
C TYR A 48 -20.82 11.97 2.89
N LEU A 49 -20.31 13.01 2.22
CA LEU A 49 -19.27 13.87 2.81
C LEU A 49 -19.76 14.61 4.04
N LYS A 50 -20.98 15.13 4.03
CA LYS A 50 -21.63 15.76 5.20
C LYS A 50 -21.83 14.76 6.33
N TYR A 51 -22.38 13.59 6.01
CA TYR A 51 -22.57 12.48 6.95
C TYR A 51 -21.24 12.03 7.58
N LYS A 52 -20.20 11.87 6.75
CA LYS A 52 -18.85 11.53 7.20
C LYS A 52 -18.26 12.57 8.14
N HIS A 53 -18.44 13.85 7.83
CA HIS A 53 -17.95 14.95 8.68
C HIS A 53 -18.67 14.96 10.04
N LYS A 54 -19.99 14.82 10.03
CA LYS A 54 -20.83 14.76 11.24
C LYS A 54 -20.47 13.55 12.14
N ASN A 55 -20.06 12.44 11.54
CA ASN A 55 -19.74 11.20 12.23
C ASN A 55 -18.23 10.88 12.24
N ALA A 56 -17.36 11.89 12.19
CA ALA A 56 -15.92 11.71 12.02
C ALA A 56 -15.30 10.77 13.07
N ASP A 57 -15.64 10.95 14.35
CA ASP A 57 -15.11 10.13 15.45
C ASP A 57 -15.61 8.67 15.41
N ALA A 58 -16.87 8.46 15.02
CA ALA A 58 -17.45 7.14 14.86
C ALA A 58 -16.81 6.42 13.65
N MET A 59 -16.55 7.13 12.55
CA MET A 59 -15.91 6.59 11.34
C MET A 59 -14.43 6.26 11.53
N VAL A 60 -13.72 6.98 12.39
CA VAL A 60 -12.35 6.63 12.80
C VAL A 60 -12.35 5.34 13.62
N ARG A 61 -13.33 5.18 14.50
CA ARG A 61 -13.50 3.99 15.35
C ARG A 61 -14.05 2.77 14.60
N HIS A 62 -14.78 2.97 13.49
CA HIS A 62 -15.46 1.91 12.75
C HIS A 62 -15.13 1.97 11.25
N SER A 63 -14.02 1.35 10.85
CA SER A 63 -13.58 1.27 9.45
C SER A 63 -14.64 0.64 8.51
N PHE A 64 -15.47 -0.27 9.04
CA PHE A 64 -16.61 -0.87 8.33
C PHE A 64 -17.68 0.14 7.93
N MET A 65 -17.88 1.20 8.68
CA MET A 65 -18.87 2.23 8.37
C MET A 65 -18.58 2.92 7.03
N CYS A 66 -17.34 3.35 6.83
CA CYS A 66 -16.89 3.90 5.55
C CYS A 66 -17.01 2.90 4.41
N ALA A 67 -16.60 1.65 4.64
CA ALA A 67 -16.62 0.60 3.62
C ALA A 67 -18.05 0.28 3.19
N ALA A 68 -18.97 0.15 4.14
CA ALA A 68 -20.37 -0.18 3.87
C ALA A 68 -21.07 0.92 3.05
N VAL A 69 -20.91 2.19 3.44
CA VAL A 69 -21.54 3.30 2.71
C VAL A 69 -20.91 3.50 1.32
N CYS A 70 -19.60 3.34 1.18
CA CYS A 70 -18.94 3.39 -0.12
C CYS A 70 -19.39 2.24 -1.05
N ASP A 71 -19.62 1.05 -0.50
CA ASP A 71 -20.11 -0.10 -1.24
C ASP A 71 -21.56 0.13 -1.73
N LEU A 72 -22.44 0.67 -0.86
CA LEU A 72 -23.79 1.08 -1.25
C LEU A 72 -23.76 2.11 -2.39
N LEU A 73 -22.97 3.18 -2.26
CA LEU A 73 -22.88 4.21 -3.30
C LEU A 73 -22.35 3.67 -4.62
N SER A 74 -21.45 2.69 -4.58
CA SER A 74 -20.98 1.96 -5.76
C SER A 74 -22.07 1.11 -6.37
N TYR A 75 -22.84 0.39 -5.57
CA TYR A 75 -24.00 -0.38 -6.00
C TYR A 75 -25.04 0.50 -6.72
N LEU A 76 -25.33 1.67 -6.17
CA LEU A 76 -26.23 2.66 -6.76
C LEU A 76 -25.64 3.40 -7.98
N LYS A 77 -24.43 3.02 -8.42
CA LYS A 77 -23.67 3.71 -9.50
C LYS A 77 -23.47 5.21 -9.23
N ILE A 78 -23.59 5.63 -7.98
CA ILE A 78 -23.26 6.97 -7.53
C ILE A 78 -21.74 7.02 -7.37
N GLY A 79 -21.05 7.68 -8.31
CA GLY A 79 -19.61 7.73 -8.40
C GLY A 79 -18.94 8.19 -7.10
N TYR A 80 -18.54 7.22 -6.27
CA TYR A 80 -17.57 7.38 -5.20
C TYR A 80 -16.21 6.88 -5.71
N GLY A 81 -15.86 7.39 -6.89
CA GLY A 81 -14.56 7.17 -7.49
C GLY A 81 -13.49 7.90 -6.66
N ARG A 82 -12.36 7.21 -6.38
CA ARG A 82 -11.07 7.88 -6.19
C ARG A 82 -11.10 9.15 -7.04
N ARG A 83 -10.52 10.27 -6.57
CA ARG A 83 -10.21 11.40 -7.45
C ARG A 83 -9.55 10.83 -8.69
N GLU A 84 -10.32 10.60 -9.73
CA GLU A 84 -9.78 10.56 -11.07
C GLU A 84 -9.15 11.93 -11.22
N LYS A 85 -7.81 12.00 -11.21
CA LYS A 85 -7.15 13.13 -11.82
C LYS A 85 -7.82 13.22 -13.18
N ALA A 86 -8.35 14.40 -13.53
CA ALA A 86 -8.99 14.63 -14.79
C ALA A 86 -8.03 14.24 -15.92
N VAL A 87 -8.06 12.97 -16.26
CA VAL A 87 -7.47 12.44 -17.48
C VAL A 87 -8.47 12.87 -18.55
N LYS A 88 -8.05 13.67 -19.53
CA LYS A 88 -8.84 13.87 -20.73
C LYS A 88 -9.30 12.48 -21.17
N PRO A 89 -10.61 12.27 -21.40
CA PRO A 89 -11.09 10.97 -21.79
C PRO A 89 -10.34 10.56 -23.05
N LEU A 90 -9.48 9.54 -22.92
CA LEU A 90 -9.14 8.74 -24.06
C LEU A 90 -10.47 8.26 -24.63
N GLU A 91 -10.64 8.24 -25.93
CA GLU A 91 -11.78 7.56 -26.55
C GLU A 91 -11.68 6.10 -26.15
N LYS A 92 -12.33 5.77 -25.04
CA LYS A 92 -12.43 4.39 -24.56
C LYS A 92 -13.43 3.70 -25.46
N LEU A 93 -13.07 2.52 -25.91
CA LEU A 93 -14.04 1.58 -26.45
C LEU A 93 -15.10 1.36 -25.37
N GLU A 94 -16.37 1.51 -25.70
CA GLU A 94 -17.47 1.42 -24.73
C GLU A 94 -17.51 0.04 -24.03
N VAL A 95 -17.04 -1.01 -24.73
CA VAL A 95 -17.02 -2.39 -24.19
C VAL A 95 -15.80 -3.16 -24.70
N ILE A 96 -15.10 -3.86 -23.79
CA ILE A 96 -14.09 -4.86 -24.18
C ILE A 96 -14.81 -6.03 -24.86
N SER A 97 -14.35 -6.42 -26.05
CA SER A 97 -14.95 -7.54 -26.80
C SER A 97 -14.89 -8.86 -25.99
N GLU A 98 -15.87 -9.73 -26.15
CA GLU A 98 -15.92 -11.04 -25.46
C GLU A 98 -14.68 -11.89 -25.78
N LYS A 99 -14.15 -11.78 -27.00
CA LYS A 99 -12.88 -12.41 -27.38
C LYS A 99 -11.72 -11.94 -26.50
N ASN A 100 -11.61 -10.65 -26.25
CA ASN A 100 -10.52 -10.08 -25.42
C ASN A 100 -10.72 -10.38 -23.93
N LYS A 101 -11.95 -10.42 -23.46
CA LYS A 101 -12.26 -10.86 -22.10
C LYS A 101 -11.80 -12.31 -21.87
N LYS A 102 -12.10 -13.20 -22.83
CA LYS A 102 -11.67 -14.61 -22.78
C LYS A 102 -10.14 -14.71 -22.82
N LEU A 103 -9.47 -14.03 -23.75
CA LEU A 103 -8.01 -14.02 -23.83
C LEU A 103 -7.35 -13.51 -22.55
N LEU A 104 -7.92 -12.47 -21.94
CA LEU A 104 -7.43 -11.95 -20.66
C LEU A 104 -7.59 -12.97 -19.53
N HIS A 105 -8.75 -13.62 -19.47
CA HIS A 105 -9.05 -14.68 -18.50
C HIS A 105 -8.06 -15.86 -18.63
N ASP A 106 -7.87 -16.38 -19.84
CA ASP A 106 -6.97 -17.49 -20.12
C ASP A 106 -5.50 -17.16 -19.78
N PHE A 107 -5.08 -15.93 -20.04
CA PHE A 107 -3.76 -15.45 -19.67
C PHE A 107 -3.58 -15.36 -18.15
N ILE A 108 -4.59 -14.90 -17.43
CA ILE A 108 -4.54 -14.82 -15.95
C ILE A 108 -4.47 -16.21 -15.33
N ILE A 109 -5.25 -17.17 -15.84
CA ILE A 109 -5.14 -18.58 -15.43
C ILE A 109 -3.72 -19.08 -15.66
N TRP A 110 -3.18 -18.88 -16.87
CA TRP A 110 -1.80 -19.27 -17.20
C TRP A 110 -0.76 -18.66 -16.26
N LEU A 111 -0.88 -17.37 -15.89
CA LEU A 111 0.01 -16.73 -14.91
C LEU A 111 -0.11 -17.35 -13.53
N THR A 112 -1.32 -17.73 -13.12
CA THR A 112 -1.60 -18.31 -11.80
C THR A 112 -1.04 -19.73 -11.71
N ASP A 113 -1.20 -20.52 -12.76
CA ASP A 113 -0.78 -21.93 -12.81
C ASP A 113 0.74 -22.07 -12.87
N ASN A 114 1.44 -21.11 -13.46
CA ASN A 114 2.91 -21.12 -13.52
C ASN A 114 3.60 -20.71 -12.21
N ASN A 115 2.90 -20.59 -11.09
CA ASN A 115 3.37 -20.41 -9.69
C ASN A 115 4.51 -19.40 -9.42
N ASP A 116 5.07 -18.75 -10.46
CA ASP A 116 6.19 -17.80 -10.36
C ASP A 116 5.76 -16.38 -10.00
N TYR A 117 4.46 -16.11 -10.04
CA TYR A 117 3.92 -14.77 -9.82
C TYR A 117 3.10 -14.67 -8.54
N SER A 118 3.38 -13.64 -7.75
CA SER A 118 2.49 -13.30 -6.62
C SER A 118 1.13 -12.84 -7.14
N SER A 119 0.07 -13.09 -6.36
CA SER A 119 -1.29 -12.60 -6.65
C SER A 119 -1.30 -11.10 -7.01
N HIS A 120 -0.54 -10.30 -6.29
CA HIS A 120 -0.38 -8.87 -6.58
C HIS A 120 0.21 -8.58 -7.97
N THR A 121 1.17 -9.39 -8.43
CA THR A 121 1.74 -9.26 -9.78
C THR A 121 0.71 -9.62 -10.85
N VAL A 122 -0.07 -10.67 -10.61
CA VAL A 122 -1.18 -11.09 -11.48
C VAL A 122 -2.21 -9.97 -11.59
N ASP A 123 -2.61 -9.36 -10.46
CA ASP A 123 -3.55 -8.21 -10.43
C ASP A 123 -3.03 -7.00 -11.22
N ILE A 124 -1.73 -6.72 -11.13
CA ILE A 124 -1.10 -5.64 -11.90
C ILE A 124 -1.17 -5.93 -13.40
N TYR A 125 -0.88 -7.17 -13.81
CA TYR A 125 -0.94 -7.55 -15.23
C TYR A 125 -2.39 -7.54 -15.74
N HIS A 126 -3.33 -8.09 -14.98
CA HIS A 126 -4.74 -8.01 -15.28
C HIS A 126 -5.22 -6.57 -15.50
N THR A 127 -4.96 -5.70 -14.52
CA THR A 127 -5.34 -4.27 -14.62
C THR A 127 -4.69 -3.57 -15.80
N SER A 128 -3.43 -3.90 -16.10
CA SER A 128 -2.68 -3.31 -17.21
C SER A 128 -3.25 -3.68 -18.57
N LEU A 129 -3.57 -4.96 -18.76
CA LEU A 129 -4.12 -5.49 -20.01
C LEU A 129 -5.59 -5.12 -20.18
N LYS A 130 -6.36 -5.11 -19.10
CA LYS A 130 -7.72 -4.59 -19.13
C LYS A 130 -7.74 -3.14 -19.62
N GLN A 131 -6.87 -2.30 -19.07
CA GLN A 131 -6.73 -0.90 -19.52
C GLN A 131 -6.30 -0.80 -20.98
N TYR A 132 -5.42 -1.68 -21.46
CA TYR A 132 -5.05 -1.74 -22.89
C TYR A 132 -6.25 -2.10 -23.77
N PHE A 133 -7.01 -3.13 -23.41
CA PHE A 133 -8.17 -3.57 -24.17
C PHE A 133 -9.38 -2.61 -24.09
N GLU A 134 -9.42 -1.73 -23.10
CA GLU A 134 -10.33 -0.58 -23.07
C GLU A 134 -9.94 0.51 -24.09
N TYR A 135 -8.75 0.44 -24.65
CA TYR A 135 -8.22 1.38 -25.63
C TYR A 135 -8.13 0.78 -27.05
N ALA A 136 -7.81 -0.50 -27.18
CA ALA A 136 -7.57 -1.16 -28.47
C ALA A 136 -8.11 -2.60 -28.48
N ASN A 137 -8.84 -2.97 -29.55
CA ASN A 137 -9.37 -4.33 -29.70
C ASN A 137 -8.32 -5.36 -30.13
N GLU A 138 -7.22 -4.93 -30.75
CA GLU A 138 -6.19 -5.81 -31.28
C GLU A 138 -4.83 -5.51 -30.67
N LEU A 139 -4.08 -6.57 -30.39
CA LEU A 139 -2.70 -6.47 -29.95
C LEU A 139 -1.77 -6.41 -31.17
N ASN A 140 -1.32 -5.22 -31.53
CA ASN A 140 -0.31 -4.98 -32.56
C ASN A 140 0.60 -3.82 -32.14
N MET A 141 1.73 -3.68 -32.84
CA MET A 141 2.75 -2.69 -32.51
C MET A 141 2.24 -1.25 -32.57
N GLU A 142 1.38 -0.94 -33.53
CA GLU A 142 0.83 0.40 -33.68
C GLU A 142 -0.07 0.77 -32.51
N ASN A 143 -1.04 -0.08 -32.19
CA ASN A 143 -1.94 0.14 -31.05
C ASN A 143 -1.18 0.21 -29.73
N CYS A 144 -0.14 -0.61 -29.54
CA CYS A 144 0.71 -0.52 -28.34
C CYS A 144 1.44 0.83 -28.25
N ARG A 145 2.00 1.34 -29.36
CA ARG A 145 2.66 2.65 -29.40
C ARG A 145 1.68 3.79 -29.10
N ARG A 146 0.49 3.75 -29.71
CA ARG A 146 -0.57 4.74 -29.47
C ARG A 146 -1.04 4.71 -28.01
N PHE A 147 -1.21 3.52 -27.44
CA PHE A 147 -1.56 3.35 -26.03
C PHE A 147 -0.49 3.93 -25.10
N ILE A 148 0.80 3.64 -25.33
CA ILE A 148 1.89 4.21 -24.54
C ILE A 148 1.90 5.73 -24.63
N LYS A 149 1.75 6.28 -25.84
CA LYS A 149 1.68 7.74 -26.05
C LYS A 149 0.53 8.36 -25.24
N SER A 150 -0.63 7.72 -25.22
CA SER A 150 -1.77 8.20 -24.43
C SER A 150 -1.50 8.18 -22.90
N LEU A 151 -0.74 7.20 -22.41
CA LEU A 151 -0.32 7.17 -21.01
C LEU A 151 0.68 8.29 -20.69
N GLU A 152 1.57 8.64 -21.64
CA GLU A 152 2.50 9.77 -21.52
C GLU A 152 1.76 11.12 -21.52
N GLU A 153 0.80 11.30 -22.42
CA GLU A 153 -0.07 12.48 -22.49
C GLU A 153 -0.91 12.64 -21.20
N ALA A 154 -1.36 11.53 -20.64
CA ALA A 154 -2.02 11.49 -19.33
C ALA A 154 -1.06 11.74 -18.16
N LYS A 155 0.23 12.03 -18.42
CA LYS A 155 1.28 12.31 -17.42
C LYS A 155 1.42 11.22 -16.35
N LEU A 156 1.24 9.96 -16.73
CA LEU A 156 1.52 8.84 -15.84
C LEU A 156 3.03 8.77 -15.55
N SER A 157 3.38 8.26 -14.36
CA SER A 157 4.79 8.11 -13.98
C SER A 157 5.51 7.13 -14.93
N PRO A 158 6.79 7.37 -15.26
CA PRO A 158 7.57 6.43 -16.07
C PRO A 158 7.58 5.01 -15.52
N SER A 159 7.54 4.83 -14.20
CA SER A 159 7.44 3.51 -13.56
C SER A 159 6.11 2.82 -13.86
N THR A 160 5.00 3.55 -13.83
CA THR A 160 3.68 3.03 -14.19
C THR A 160 3.63 2.60 -15.66
N ILE A 161 4.15 3.44 -16.56
CA ILE A 161 4.20 3.13 -17.99
C ILE A 161 5.04 1.86 -18.25
N ARG A 162 6.20 1.73 -17.59
CA ARG A 162 7.04 0.51 -17.68
C ARG A 162 6.32 -0.74 -17.20
N LEU A 163 5.50 -0.65 -16.17
CA LEU A 163 4.66 -1.78 -15.70
C LEU A 163 3.64 -2.19 -16.76
N ARG A 164 2.98 -1.21 -17.43
CA ARG A 164 2.05 -1.48 -18.54
C ARG A 164 2.76 -2.16 -19.70
N ILE A 165 3.93 -1.65 -20.09
CA ILE A 165 4.77 -2.25 -21.13
C ILE A 165 5.12 -3.69 -20.79
N THR A 166 5.58 -3.94 -19.56
CA THR A 166 5.95 -5.30 -19.12
C THR A 166 4.77 -6.28 -19.21
N ALA A 167 3.56 -5.84 -18.83
CA ALA A 167 2.36 -6.66 -18.94
C ALA A 167 2.02 -6.98 -20.41
N ILE A 168 2.10 -5.99 -21.31
CA ILE A 168 1.85 -6.16 -22.75
C ILE A 168 2.88 -7.10 -23.37
N GLU A 169 4.17 -6.90 -23.10
CA GLU A 169 5.24 -7.76 -23.61
C GLU A 169 5.11 -9.21 -23.12
N LYS A 170 4.70 -9.40 -21.86
CA LYS A 170 4.48 -10.76 -21.30
C LYS A 170 3.28 -11.43 -21.97
N PHE A 171 2.19 -10.71 -22.13
CA PHE A 171 0.98 -11.18 -22.82
C PHE A 171 1.26 -11.50 -24.30
N SER A 172 2.01 -10.65 -25.01
CA SER A 172 2.38 -10.86 -26.41
C SER A 172 3.24 -12.12 -26.61
N LYS A 173 4.16 -12.40 -25.67
CA LYS A 173 4.94 -13.64 -25.65
C LYS A 173 4.06 -14.87 -25.42
N TRP A 174 3.11 -14.80 -24.50
CA TRP A 174 2.14 -15.87 -24.27
C TRP A 174 1.30 -16.15 -25.51
N MET A 175 0.89 -15.09 -26.21
CA MET A 175 0.18 -15.17 -27.51
C MET A 175 1.04 -15.69 -28.66
N LYS A 176 2.34 -16.01 -28.43
CA LYS A 176 3.33 -16.36 -29.47
C LYS A 176 3.51 -15.29 -30.57
N LYS A 177 3.23 -14.01 -30.25
CA LYS A 177 3.40 -12.84 -31.11
C LYS A 177 4.21 -11.78 -30.35
N PRO A 178 5.51 -11.99 -30.10
CA PRO A 178 6.29 -11.12 -29.22
C PRO A 178 6.37 -9.70 -29.78
N ILE A 179 6.09 -8.74 -28.92
CA ILE A 179 6.18 -7.30 -29.16
C ILE A 179 7.23 -6.75 -28.20
N GLU A 180 8.16 -5.96 -28.70
CA GLU A 180 9.13 -5.22 -27.90
C GLU A 180 8.84 -3.72 -27.97
N LEU A 181 8.75 -3.09 -26.82
CA LEU A 181 8.34 -1.69 -26.72
C LEU A 181 9.44 -0.84 -26.08
N LYS A 182 9.63 0.35 -26.63
CA LYS A 182 10.58 1.32 -26.05
C LYS A 182 10.12 1.76 -24.68
N ARG A 183 11.00 1.63 -23.69
CA ARG A 183 10.70 1.99 -22.29
C ARG A 183 11.07 3.44 -22.02
N PRO A 184 10.24 4.21 -21.31
CA PRO A 184 10.60 5.56 -20.91
C PRO A 184 11.83 5.57 -20.00
N LYS A 185 12.68 6.59 -20.14
CA LYS A 185 13.84 6.79 -19.27
C LYS A 185 13.38 7.09 -17.85
N MET A 186 13.89 6.36 -16.87
CA MET A 186 13.66 6.65 -15.45
C MET A 186 14.72 7.64 -14.96
N LYS A 187 14.28 8.82 -14.56
CA LYS A 187 15.15 9.69 -13.72
C LYS A 187 15.12 9.11 -12.32
N ARG A 188 16.21 8.48 -11.90
CA ARG A 188 16.39 7.99 -10.52
C ARG A 188 16.62 9.21 -9.60
N LYS A 189 15.59 9.99 -9.33
CA LYS A 189 15.58 10.88 -8.17
C LYS A 189 14.94 10.11 -7.03
N LEU A 190 15.75 9.58 -6.16
CA LEU A 190 15.25 9.17 -4.85
C LEU A 190 15.08 10.43 -4.02
N ASP A 191 13.84 10.75 -3.79
CA ASP A 191 13.47 11.83 -2.89
C ASP A 191 13.53 11.30 -1.45
N ILE A 192 14.70 11.49 -0.82
CA ILE A 192 14.92 11.15 0.58
C ILE A 192 14.22 12.16 1.51
N SER A 193 13.62 13.23 0.96
CA SER A 193 12.86 14.23 1.72
C SER A 193 11.59 13.65 2.37
N ASN A 194 11.06 12.56 1.81
CA ASN A 194 9.86 11.87 2.31
C ASN A 194 10.16 10.83 3.41
N VAL A 195 11.22 11.01 4.18
CA VAL A 195 11.60 10.16 5.32
C VAL A 195 11.42 10.98 6.61
N PRO A 196 10.82 10.41 7.66
CA PRO A 196 10.73 11.08 8.95
C PRO A 196 12.11 11.47 9.49
N THR A 197 12.20 12.60 10.17
CA THR A 197 13.38 12.95 10.95
C THR A 197 13.41 12.15 12.26
N GLU A 198 14.55 12.15 12.95
CA GLU A 198 14.67 11.48 14.25
C GLU A 198 13.68 12.08 15.29
N ASP A 199 13.50 13.39 15.27
CA ASP A 199 12.56 14.10 16.15
C ASP A 199 11.10 13.78 15.80
N GLU A 200 10.76 13.73 14.51
CA GLU A 200 9.42 13.32 14.06
C GLU A 200 9.10 11.87 14.48
N TYR A 201 10.08 10.98 14.34
CA TYR A 201 9.93 9.59 14.76
C TYR A 201 9.74 9.48 16.29
N ASN A 202 10.53 10.19 17.08
CA ASN A 202 10.41 10.17 18.53
C ASN A 202 9.09 10.79 19.01
N ARG A 203 8.63 11.90 18.42
CA ARG A 203 7.30 12.46 18.72
C ARG A 203 6.18 11.47 18.40
N LEU A 204 6.29 10.74 17.29
CA LEU A 204 5.32 9.73 16.92
C LEU A 204 5.29 8.58 17.94
N LEU A 205 6.45 8.07 18.35
CA LEU A 205 6.54 7.02 19.36
C LEU A 205 5.94 7.45 20.71
N GLU A 206 6.23 8.67 21.15
CA GLU A 206 5.69 9.22 22.39
C GLU A 206 4.16 9.37 22.34
N TYR A 207 3.64 9.90 21.22
CA TYR A 207 2.21 9.98 20.99
C TYR A 207 1.52 8.61 21.06
N LEU A 208 2.10 7.60 20.40
CA LEU A 208 1.53 6.25 20.37
C LEU A 208 1.57 5.59 21.76
N LYS A 209 2.65 5.82 22.51
CA LYS A 209 2.84 5.27 23.85
C LYS A 209 1.87 5.87 24.87
N THR A 210 1.59 7.18 24.80
CA THR A 210 0.85 7.92 25.81
C THR A 210 -0.63 8.11 25.49
N LYS A 211 -1.00 8.23 24.22
CA LYS A 211 -2.35 8.61 23.76
C LYS A 211 -3.13 7.50 23.09
N LEU A 212 -2.48 6.41 22.73
CA LEU A 212 -3.11 5.28 22.03
C LEU A 212 -2.77 3.94 22.70
N ASN A 213 -3.14 2.85 22.01
CA ASN A 213 -2.77 1.50 22.43
C ASN A 213 -1.25 1.29 22.25
N LYS A 214 -0.58 0.78 23.28
CA LYS A 214 0.86 0.43 23.25
C LYS A 214 1.24 -0.54 22.11
N ASP A 215 0.31 -1.33 21.58
CA ASP A 215 0.58 -2.18 20.40
C ASP A 215 1.11 -1.35 19.23
N TYR A 216 0.49 -0.19 18.97
CA TYR A 216 0.89 0.69 17.86
C TYR A 216 2.27 1.33 18.08
N TYR A 217 2.64 1.60 19.33
CA TYR A 217 3.99 2.01 19.68
C TYR A 217 5.00 0.93 19.27
N PHE A 218 4.75 -0.33 19.63
CA PHE A 218 5.62 -1.44 19.26
C PHE A 218 5.69 -1.64 17.73
N PHE A 219 4.56 -1.48 17.02
CA PHE A 219 4.55 -1.58 15.55
C PHE A 219 5.51 -0.59 14.91
N ILE A 220 5.45 0.67 15.32
CA ILE A 220 6.30 1.71 14.75
C ILE A 220 7.75 1.55 15.18
N LYS A 221 7.96 1.18 16.43
CA LYS A 221 9.30 0.93 16.96
C LYS A 221 9.98 -0.23 16.22
N VAL A 222 9.28 -1.33 15.98
CA VAL A 222 9.80 -2.47 15.20
C VAL A 222 10.09 -2.06 13.76
N LEU A 223 9.16 -1.38 13.07
CA LEU A 223 9.39 -0.91 11.69
C LEU A 223 10.62 0.01 11.59
N GLY A 224 10.76 0.96 12.52
CA GLY A 224 11.85 1.94 12.51
C GLY A 224 13.20 1.40 12.98
N THR A 225 13.24 0.27 13.68
CA THR A 225 14.49 -0.33 14.20
C THR A 225 14.96 -1.57 13.46
N THR A 226 14.11 -2.19 12.63
CA THR A 226 14.46 -3.37 11.84
C THR A 226 14.56 -3.11 10.34
N GLY A 227 13.94 -2.04 9.86
CA GLY A 227 13.81 -1.77 8.43
C GLY A 227 13.08 -2.86 7.66
N ALA A 228 12.22 -3.65 8.32
CA ALA A 228 11.45 -4.72 7.69
C ALA A 228 10.52 -4.17 6.59
N ARG A 229 10.33 -4.98 5.53
CA ARG A 229 9.22 -4.72 4.59
C ARG A 229 7.90 -5.01 5.29
N LEU A 230 6.82 -4.38 4.84
CA LEU A 230 5.54 -4.59 5.48
C LEU A 230 5.08 -6.05 5.50
N SER A 231 5.35 -6.81 4.42
CA SER A 231 5.07 -8.24 4.36
C SER A 231 5.93 -9.09 5.30
N GLU A 232 7.12 -8.62 5.67
CA GLU A 232 7.99 -9.23 6.67
C GLU A 232 7.51 -8.85 8.08
N PHE A 233 7.17 -7.57 8.30
CA PHE A 233 6.61 -7.09 9.56
C PHE A 233 5.33 -7.83 9.97
N GLN A 234 4.47 -8.16 9.01
CA GLN A 234 3.23 -8.92 9.25
C GLN A 234 3.46 -10.36 9.74
N GLN A 235 4.68 -10.88 9.60
CA GLN A 235 5.05 -12.23 10.05
C GLN A 235 5.68 -12.23 11.43
N PHE A 236 6.09 -11.08 11.98
CA PHE A 236 6.66 -11.02 13.32
C PHE A 236 5.65 -11.38 14.39
N THR A 237 6.14 -12.09 15.41
CA THR A 237 5.39 -12.40 16.63
C THR A 237 5.96 -11.61 17.82
N TRP A 238 5.19 -11.53 18.88
CA TRP A 238 5.66 -10.96 20.16
C TRP A 238 6.84 -11.75 20.71
N GLU A 239 6.82 -13.07 20.54
CA GLU A 239 7.84 -14.00 20.98
C GLU A 239 9.17 -13.79 20.22
N ASP A 240 9.11 -13.56 18.89
CA ASP A 240 10.30 -13.25 18.10
C ASP A 240 11.04 -12.03 18.65
N ILE A 241 10.29 -10.98 18.99
CA ILE A 241 10.90 -9.76 19.53
C ILE A 241 11.46 -10.02 20.93
N ALA A 242 10.75 -10.77 21.76
CA ALA A 242 11.18 -11.10 23.12
C ALA A 242 12.45 -11.98 23.12
N THR A 243 12.60 -12.90 22.17
CA THR A 243 13.80 -13.74 22.03
C THR A 243 14.98 -12.97 21.44
N GLY A 244 14.72 -11.99 20.60
CA GLY A 244 15.74 -11.06 20.08
C GLY A 244 16.14 -11.24 18.63
N GLU A 245 15.74 -12.34 18.01
CA GLU A 245 15.97 -12.56 16.57
C GLU A 245 14.90 -13.46 15.95
N VAL A 246 14.76 -13.36 14.63
CA VAL A 246 13.92 -14.23 13.82
C VAL A 246 14.47 -14.37 12.40
N VAL A 247 14.26 -15.53 11.81
CA VAL A 247 14.58 -15.80 10.40
C VAL A 247 13.27 -15.99 9.63
N LEU A 248 12.99 -15.09 8.70
CA LEU A 248 11.78 -15.12 7.88
C LEU A 248 12.09 -15.45 6.42
N LYS A 249 11.15 -16.13 5.79
CA LYS A 249 11.16 -16.37 4.35
C LYS A 249 10.64 -15.13 3.63
N GLY A 250 11.51 -14.49 2.86
CA GLY A 250 11.18 -13.29 2.08
C GLY A 250 10.82 -13.62 0.62
N LYS A 251 10.71 -12.57 -0.20
CA LYS A 251 10.42 -12.69 -1.63
C LYS A 251 11.49 -13.48 -2.37
N GLY A 252 11.06 -14.41 -3.24
CA GLY A 252 11.95 -15.24 -4.05
C GLY A 252 12.63 -16.36 -3.26
N ASN A 253 11.97 -16.89 -2.25
CA ASN A 253 12.43 -18.02 -1.43
C ASN A 253 13.74 -17.75 -0.66
N LYS A 254 14.11 -16.48 -0.47
CA LYS A 254 15.31 -16.07 0.27
C LYS A 254 14.98 -15.90 1.74
N TYR A 255 15.81 -16.46 2.61
CA TYR A 255 15.70 -16.25 4.06
C TYR A 255 16.40 -14.96 4.46
N ARG A 256 15.80 -14.24 5.42
CA ARG A 256 16.35 -13.03 6.00
C ARG A 256 16.25 -13.08 7.52
N ARG A 257 17.39 -12.79 8.18
CA ARG A 257 17.47 -12.70 9.63
C ARG A 257 17.19 -11.26 10.07
N PHE A 258 16.42 -11.11 11.13
CA PHE A 258 16.15 -9.85 11.80
C PHE A 258 16.65 -9.92 13.22
N PHE A 259 17.17 -8.81 13.71
CA PHE A 259 17.62 -8.63 15.08
C PHE A 259 16.79 -7.55 15.74
N PHE A 260 16.44 -7.77 17.00
CA PHE A 260 15.74 -6.81 17.83
C PHE A 260 16.66 -6.27 18.92
N GLN A 261 16.62 -4.96 19.15
CA GLN A 261 17.44 -4.30 20.16
C GLN A 261 17.12 -4.83 21.56
N LYS A 262 18.14 -4.99 22.42
CA LYS A 262 17.97 -5.48 23.81
C LYS A 262 16.96 -4.67 24.63
N GLN A 263 16.92 -3.34 24.42
CA GLN A 263 15.92 -2.48 25.06
C GLN A 263 14.49 -2.85 24.61
N LEU A 264 14.27 -3.01 23.31
CA LEU A 264 12.97 -3.40 22.75
C LEU A 264 12.53 -4.79 23.27
N GLN A 265 13.47 -5.74 23.34
CA GLN A 265 13.21 -7.08 23.91
C GLN A 265 12.70 -6.98 25.36
N ARG A 266 13.33 -6.14 26.21
CA ARG A 266 12.90 -5.94 27.60
C ARG A 266 11.50 -5.34 27.66
N GLU A 267 11.27 -4.23 26.93
CA GLU A 267 9.97 -3.56 26.87
C GLU A 267 8.85 -4.52 26.43
N VAL A 268 9.13 -5.38 25.44
CA VAL A 268 8.16 -6.37 24.96
C VAL A 268 7.94 -7.49 25.97
N LYS A 269 8.98 -7.99 26.62
CA LYS A 269 8.85 -8.99 27.70
C LYS A 269 7.97 -8.49 28.84
N ASP A 270 8.19 -7.24 29.27
CA ASP A 270 7.39 -6.62 30.32
C ASP A 270 5.94 -6.43 29.86
N TYR A 271 5.75 -6.00 28.61
CA TYR A 271 4.41 -5.85 28.04
C TYR A 271 3.65 -7.16 27.88
N ILE A 272 4.33 -8.24 27.48
CA ILE A 272 3.77 -9.60 27.44
C ILE A 272 3.31 -10.05 28.83
N LYS A 273 4.14 -9.83 29.86
CA LYS A 273 3.80 -10.17 31.26
C LYS A 273 2.58 -9.39 31.76
N GLU A 274 2.49 -8.09 31.39
CA GLU A 274 1.39 -7.20 31.78
C GLU A 274 0.07 -7.57 31.11
N THR A 275 0.11 -7.98 29.83
CA THR A 275 -1.08 -8.05 28.98
C THR A 275 -1.48 -9.44 28.50
N GLY A 276 -0.60 -10.44 28.66
CA GLY A 276 -0.78 -11.79 28.11
C GLY A 276 -0.69 -11.86 26.58
N LYS A 277 -0.12 -10.84 25.92
CA LYS A 277 0.02 -10.82 24.45
C LYS A 277 0.86 -11.98 23.96
N SER A 278 0.41 -12.61 22.87
CA SER A 278 1.10 -13.71 22.19
C SER A 278 0.77 -13.75 20.70
N GLY A 279 1.58 -14.48 19.93
CA GLY A 279 1.39 -14.70 18.50
C GLY A 279 1.69 -13.45 17.67
N THR A 280 0.99 -13.27 16.54
CA THR A 280 1.29 -12.25 15.55
C THR A 280 1.25 -10.83 16.10
N LEU A 281 2.35 -10.08 15.90
CA LEU A 281 2.47 -8.68 16.31
C LEU A 281 1.45 -7.78 15.58
N ALA A 282 1.33 -7.94 14.25
CA ALA A 282 0.56 -7.05 13.38
C ALA A 282 -0.95 -7.33 13.43
N VAL A 283 -1.54 -7.27 14.63
CA VAL A 283 -2.98 -7.46 14.84
C VAL A 283 -3.59 -6.15 15.35
N GLY A 284 -4.57 -5.65 14.62
CA GLY A 284 -5.37 -4.51 15.04
C GLY A 284 -6.65 -4.93 15.74
N ARG A 285 -7.49 -3.97 16.09
CA ARG A 285 -8.78 -4.20 16.79
C ARG A 285 -9.70 -5.20 16.09
N PHE A 286 -9.59 -5.33 14.77
CA PHE A 286 -10.49 -6.13 13.92
C PHE A 286 -9.79 -7.32 13.24
N GLY A 287 -8.63 -7.75 13.76
CA GLY A 287 -7.84 -8.83 13.21
C GLY A 287 -6.53 -8.35 12.56
N PRO A 288 -5.90 -9.16 11.70
CA PRO A 288 -4.60 -8.85 11.12
C PRO A 288 -4.60 -7.51 10.37
N LEU A 289 -3.58 -6.69 10.63
CA LEU A 289 -3.41 -5.40 9.96
C LEU A 289 -3.08 -5.60 8.49
N THR A 290 -3.97 -5.13 7.63
CA THR A 290 -3.71 -5.08 6.19
C THR A 290 -2.73 -3.95 5.86
N GLN A 291 -2.03 -4.05 4.72
CA GLN A 291 -1.16 -3.00 4.21
C GLN A 291 -1.89 -1.65 4.09
N ARG A 292 -3.14 -1.68 3.62
CA ARG A 292 -3.98 -0.49 3.49
C ARG A 292 -4.36 0.08 4.85
N GLY A 293 -4.72 -0.79 5.80
CA GLY A 293 -5.07 -0.40 7.17
C GLY A 293 -3.91 0.30 7.87
N LEU A 294 -2.72 -0.31 7.86
CA LEU A 294 -1.53 0.32 8.44
C LEU A 294 -1.20 1.66 7.77
N SER A 295 -1.28 1.75 6.45
CA SER A 295 -1.04 3.02 5.73
C SER A 295 -2.02 4.12 6.13
N GLN A 296 -3.28 3.78 6.41
CA GLN A 296 -4.28 4.73 6.89
C GLN A 296 -3.98 5.17 8.33
N HIS A 297 -3.67 4.24 9.22
CA HIS A 297 -3.28 4.54 10.59
C HIS A 297 -2.05 5.46 10.64
N LEU A 298 -1.00 5.15 9.89
CA LEU A 298 0.19 5.99 9.82
C LEU A 298 -0.14 7.44 9.45
N LYS A 299 -0.99 7.66 8.45
CA LYS A 299 -1.39 9.02 8.05
C LYS A 299 -2.16 9.76 9.14
N VAL A 300 -3.04 9.05 9.85
CA VAL A 300 -3.81 9.64 10.96
C VAL A 300 -2.87 10.01 12.11
N TRP A 301 -2.00 9.10 12.53
CA TRP A 301 -1.04 9.37 13.61
C TRP A 301 -0.05 10.50 13.24
N GLY A 302 0.44 10.49 12.01
CA GLY A 302 1.31 11.56 11.51
C GLY A 302 0.65 12.94 11.56
N LYS A 303 -0.64 13.02 11.21
CA LYS A 303 -1.40 14.28 11.31
C LYS A 303 -1.47 14.78 12.76
N HIS A 304 -1.72 13.90 13.74
CA HIS A 304 -1.72 14.27 15.16
C HIS A 304 -0.36 14.74 15.68
N CYS A 305 0.71 14.24 15.07
CA CYS A 305 2.08 14.62 15.43
C CYS A 305 2.65 15.78 14.60
N GLY A 306 1.87 16.39 13.70
CA GLY A 306 2.36 17.44 12.80
C GLY A 306 3.37 16.95 11.77
N ILE A 307 3.31 15.67 11.36
CA ILE A 307 4.23 15.07 10.39
C ILE A 307 3.56 15.03 9.01
N ASP A 308 4.29 15.42 7.97
CA ASP A 308 3.79 15.38 6.59
C ASP A 308 3.33 13.96 6.21
N SER A 309 2.12 13.86 5.68
CA SER A 309 1.52 12.60 5.23
C SER A 309 2.34 11.85 4.18
N LYS A 310 3.18 12.55 3.42
CA LYS A 310 4.13 11.94 2.46
C LYS A 310 5.20 11.11 3.13
N LYS A 311 5.55 11.40 4.38
CA LYS A 311 6.51 10.66 5.20
C LYS A 311 5.87 9.47 5.93
N MET A 312 4.53 9.40 5.99
CA MET A 312 3.80 8.46 6.83
C MET A 312 3.31 7.23 6.04
N HIS A 313 4.27 6.38 5.67
CA HIS A 313 4.01 5.07 5.05
C HIS A 313 5.10 4.05 5.46
N ALA A 314 4.78 2.77 5.49
CA ALA A 314 5.67 1.72 6.01
C ALA A 314 7.08 1.74 5.38
N HIS A 315 7.18 2.02 4.08
CA HIS A 315 8.48 2.08 3.41
C HIS A 315 9.35 3.29 3.85
N ALA A 316 8.72 4.38 4.30
CA ALA A 316 9.46 5.53 4.86
C ALA A 316 10.20 5.16 6.15
N PHE A 317 9.65 4.26 6.98
CA PHE A 317 10.33 3.77 8.19
C PHE A 317 11.52 2.85 7.85
N ARG A 318 11.44 2.11 6.77
CA ARG A 318 12.59 1.37 6.26
C ARG A 318 13.69 2.31 5.75
N HIS A 319 13.35 3.40 5.09
CA HIS A 319 14.29 4.46 4.71
C HIS A 319 14.86 5.19 5.94
N PHE A 320 14.02 5.41 6.95
CA PHE A 320 14.46 5.95 8.24
C PHE A 320 15.51 5.07 8.90
N PHE A 321 15.23 3.77 9.04
CA PHE A 321 16.19 2.79 9.56
C PHE A 321 17.51 2.86 8.81
N ALA A 322 17.45 2.81 7.47
CA ALA A 322 18.64 2.84 6.63
C ALA A 322 19.47 4.11 6.85
N LYS A 323 18.82 5.28 6.90
CA LYS A 323 19.45 6.58 7.14
C LYS A 323 20.10 6.64 8.52
N MET A 324 19.39 6.19 9.56
CA MET A 324 19.88 6.19 10.94
C MET A 324 21.03 5.20 11.14
N PHE A 325 20.95 4.02 10.53
CA PHE A 325 22.03 3.04 10.57
C PHE A 325 23.30 3.58 9.92
N LEU A 326 23.23 4.14 8.72
CA LEU A 326 24.37 4.71 8.02
C LEU A 326 24.95 5.95 8.73
N LYS A 327 24.09 6.77 9.36
CA LYS A 327 24.55 7.90 10.18
C LYS A 327 25.49 7.44 11.30
N LYS A 328 25.22 6.24 11.87
CA LYS A 328 25.99 5.68 12.99
C LYS A 328 27.19 4.84 12.55
N THR A 329 27.00 3.94 11.60
CA THR A 329 28.01 2.91 11.24
C THR A 329 28.82 3.26 10.00
N LYS A 330 28.24 4.04 9.05
CA LYS A 330 28.78 4.30 7.71
C LYS A 330 29.00 3.03 6.87
N ASP A 331 28.56 1.88 7.34
CA ASP A 331 28.73 0.57 6.67
C ASP A 331 27.53 0.27 5.76
N VAL A 332 27.76 0.45 4.45
CA VAL A 332 26.75 0.26 3.40
C VAL A 332 26.55 -1.23 3.11
N ILE A 333 27.60 -2.03 3.25
CA ILE A 333 27.55 -3.48 2.96
C ILE A 333 26.71 -4.15 4.03
N GLN A 334 27.02 -3.89 5.30
CA GLN A 334 26.23 -4.40 6.42
C GLN A 334 24.75 -3.96 6.34
N LEU A 335 24.49 -2.69 5.95
CA LEU A 335 23.13 -2.22 5.74
C LEU A 335 22.42 -2.96 4.60
N ALA A 336 23.11 -3.23 3.48
CA ALA A 336 22.52 -3.99 2.36
C ALA A 336 22.11 -5.39 2.79
N ASP A 337 22.93 -6.06 3.58
CA ASP A 337 22.64 -7.38 4.15
C ASP A 337 21.44 -7.32 5.12
N LEU A 338 21.46 -6.37 6.06
CA LEU A 338 20.35 -6.16 6.99
C LEU A 338 19.03 -5.83 6.29
N LEU A 339 19.06 -5.09 5.18
CA LEU A 339 17.88 -4.80 4.39
C LEU A 339 17.48 -5.94 3.43
N GLY A 340 18.35 -6.92 3.19
CA GLY A 340 18.14 -7.99 2.21
C GLY A 340 18.00 -7.41 0.79
N HIS A 341 18.93 -6.52 0.41
CA HIS A 341 19.02 -6.00 -0.95
C HIS A 341 19.84 -6.96 -1.82
N GLY A 342 19.32 -7.33 -2.98
CA GLY A 342 20.05 -8.16 -3.95
C GLY A 342 21.19 -7.42 -4.67
N SER A 343 21.28 -6.08 -4.50
CA SER A 343 22.36 -5.24 -5.04
C SER A 343 22.65 -4.10 -4.08
N VAL A 344 23.92 -3.87 -3.81
CA VAL A 344 24.42 -2.75 -2.99
C VAL A 344 24.03 -1.38 -3.61
N ASP A 345 23.86 -1.30 -4.92
CA ASP A 345 23.42 -0.08 -5.61
C ASP A 345 22.09 0.44 -5.09
N THR A 346 21.19 -0.46 -4.65
CA THR A 346 19.92 -0.08 -4.02
C THR A 346 20.14 0.61 -2.68
N THR A 347 21.27 0.35 -2.02
CA THR A 347 21.62 0.91 -0.71
C THR A 347 22.45 2.19 -0.85
N ARG A 348 23.20 2.34 -1.94
CA ARG A 348 23.97 3.57 -2.26
C ARG A 348 23.15 4.85 -2.27
N ILE A 349 21.86 4.74 -2.53
CA ILE A 349 20.93 5.88 -2.51
C ILE A 349 20.89 6.60 -1.15
N TYR A 350 21.14 5.87 -0.05
CA TYR A 350 21.17 6.44 1.29
C TYR A 350 22.48 7.16 1.61
N LEU A 351 23.51 7.00 0.76
CA LEU A 351 24.77 7.71 0.84
C LEU A 351 24.77 9.06 0.13
N GLN A 352 23.69 9.40 -0.59
CA GLN A 352 23.62 10.68 -1.27
C GLN A 352 23.61 11.81 -0.24
N LYS A 353 24.76 12.48 -0.13
CA LYS A 353 24.95 13.70 0.65
C LYS A 353 24.52 14.91 -0.17
N SER A 354 24.04 15.96 0.49
CA SER A 354 23.87 17.26 -0.17
C SER A 354 25.23 17.77 -0.67
N TYR A 355 25.20 18.70 -1.62
CA TYR A 355 26.42 19.32 -2.13
C TYR A 355 27.25 19.90 -0.99
N ASP A 356 26.61 20.61 -0.04
CA ASP A 356 27.28 21.24 1.12
C ASP A 356 27.88 20.21 2.09
N GLU A 357 27.22 19.02 2.23
CA GLU A 357 27.76 17.92 3.03
C GLU A 357 28.96 17.27 2.34
N GLN A 358 28.92 17.14 1.02
CA GLN A 358 30.05 16.61 0.24
C GLN A 358 31.25 17.54 0.31
N GLN A 359 31.02 18.84 0.18
CA GLN A 359 32.09 19.85 0.25
C GLN A 359 32.71 19.91 1.64
N ARG A 360 31.90 19.87 2.69
CA ARG A 360 32.43 19.81 4.08
C ARG A 360 33.26 18.57 4.33
N ASP A 361 32.78 17.40 3.87
CA ASP A 361 33.52 16.16 4.04
C ASP A 361 34.80 16.13 3.21
N PHE A 362 34.77 16.69 1.99
CA PHE A 362 35.99 16.86 1.18
C PHE A 362 37.01 17.68 1.89
N ASN A 363 36.65 18.89 2.34
CA ASN A 363 37.57 19.81 3.05
C ASN A 363 38.11 19.24 4.37
N LYS A 364 37.33 18.35 5.02
CA LYS A 364 37.75 17.71 6.27
C LYS A 364 38.72 16.56 6.06
N ASN A 365 38.57 15.81 4.96
CA ASN A 365 39.30 14.55 4.76
C ASN A 365 40.45 14.67 3.74
N VAL A 366 40.47 15.72 2.90
CA VAL A 366 41.54 15.97 1.90
C VAL A 366 42.40 17.10 2.41
N THR A 367 43.45 16.74 3.10
CA THR A 367 44.35 17.70 3.79
C THR A 367 45.76 17.73 3.21
N TRP A 368 46.04 16.98 2.17
CA TRP A 368 47.30 16.94 1.43
C TRP A 368 47.26 17.75 0.17
#